data_46b1312fe2ac9968ec9a41173af702ff
#
_entry.id   46b1312fe2ac9968ec9a41173af702ff
#
_cell.length_a   1.000
_cell.length_b   1.000
_cell.length_c   1.000
_cell.angle_alpha   90.00
_cell.angle_beta   90.00
_cell.angle_gamma   90.00
#
_symmetry.space_group_name_H-M   'P 1'
#
loop_
_entity.id
_entity.type
_entity.pdbx_description
1 polymer ?
#
loop_
_entity_poly.entity_id
_entity_poly.type
_entity_poly.pdbx_seq_one_letter_code
_entity_poly.pdbx_strand_id
1 'polypeptide(L)'
;MWSAFGLVREYLPGATASSLNEAILCKQEFNREVHVYCVAYSDTEFPQILEMADHLSFNSFSQWQRFKPQVQASPRPVSVGIRINPEYSEVGTDLYNPSMPFSRLGVTRAEFRPDLLEGIEGLHVHALCENNSDVLERLIEKFEANFGEFLPQMKWVNFGGGHLMTRSDYDLEGLIRILKTFRKKWNVEVILEPGSAIAWQTGWLVSSVLDVTRNQKDIGLLDISVSAHMPDCLEMPYRPNILGAGLPGERGHDYLLGGTTCLSGDVVGEYSFDQPLEVGSRVVFEDMIHYTMVKTTTFNGVTHPSIGILRDDGTFDLIREFGYEDFKNRLS
;
A
#
# COMPACT_ATOMS: atom_id res chain seq x y z
N MET A 1 -1.47 -10.33 -0.77
CA MET A 1 -1.89 -11.77 -0.79
C MET A 1 -0.63 -12.62 -0.88
N TRP A 2 -0.25 -13.25 0.23
CA TRP A 2 1.02 -14.01 0.32
C TRP A 2 1.06 -15.25 -0.61
N SER A 3 -0.07 -15.83 -0.97
CA SER A 3 -0.12 -16.95 -1.93
C SER A 3 0.40 -16.60 -3.35
N ALA A 4 0.53 -15.31 -3.67
CA ALA A 4 1.16 -14.85 -4.91
C ALA A 4 2.68 -14.58 -4.77
N PHE A 5 3.25 -14.64 -3.56
CA PHE A 5 4.66 -14.32 -3.32
C PHE A 5 5.63 -15.22 -4.09
N GLY A 6 5.24 -16.48 -4.34
CA GLY A 6 6.03 -17.39 -5.17
C GLY A 6 6.34 -16.82 -6.54
N LEU A 7 5.35 -16.21 -7.19
CA LEU A 7 5.51 -15.56 -8.49
C LEU A 7 6.27 -14.24 -8.38
N VAL A 8 5.89 -13.38 -7.42
CA VAL A 8 6.46 -12.03 -7.26
C VAL A 8 7.97 -12.10 -6.98
N ARG A 9 8.42 -13.05 -6.15
CA ARG A 9 9.86 -13.19 -5.81
C ARG A 9 10.75 -13.66 -6.96
N GLU A 10 10.17 -14.10 -8.09
CA GLU A 10 10.96 -14.39 -9.30
C GLU A 10 11.50 -13.10 -9.93
N TYR A 11 10.82 -11.97 -9.70
CA TYR A 11 11.13 -10.67 -10.28
C TYR A 11 11.70 -9.67 -9.28
N LEU A 12 11.37 -9.79 -8.00
CA LEU A 12 11.77 -8.83 -6.97
C LEU A 12 12.75 -9.45 -5.97
N PRO A 13 13.84 -8.73 -5.63
CA PRO A 13 14.88 -9.21 -4.73
C PRO A 13 14.50 -9.15 -3.26
N GLY A 14 13.50 -8.34 -2.88
CA GLY A 14 13.10 -8.11 -1.50
C GLY A 14 11.65 -7.70 -1.35
N ALA A 15 11.23 -7.60 -0.11
CA ALA A 15 9.91 -7.09 0.28
C ALA A 15 10.05 -6.09 1.43
N THR A 16 9.07 -5.18 1.55
CA THR A 16 9.05 -4.17 2.60
C THR A 16 8.00 -4.50 3.65
N ALA A 17 8.26 -4.11 4.89
CA ALA A 17 7.40 -4.32 6.04
C ALA A 17 7.33 -3.06 6.90
N SER A 18 6.13 -2.77 7.42
CA SER A 18 5.86 -1.62 8.31
C SER A 18 5.49 -2.04 9.73
N SER A 19 5.60 -3.33 10.04
CA SER A 19 5.33 -3.91 11.37
C SER A 19 6.08 -5.23 11.55
N LEU A 20 6.13 -5.71 12.81
CA LEU A 20 6.67 -7.03 13.12
C LEU A 20 5.94 -8.14 12.34
N ASN A 21 4.61 -8.11 12.29
CA ASN A 21 3.84 -9.16 11.62
C ASN A 21 4.12 -9.19 10.11
N GLU A 22 4.26 -8.04 9.47
CA GLU A 22 4.64 -7.97 8.06
C GLU A 22 6.08 -8.45 7.84
N ALA A 23 7.02 -8.13 8.74
CA ALA A 23 8.39 -8.62 8.66
C ALA A 23 8.45 -10.16 8.80
N ILE A 24 7.66 -10.74 9.70
CA ILE A 24 7.52 -12.20 9.85
C ILE A 24 6.97 -12.79 8.55
N LEU A 25 5.90 -12.22 8.00
CA LEU A 25 5.30 -12.69 6.75
C LEU A 25 6.30 -12.62 5.58
N CYS A 26 7.01 -11.51 5.44
CA CYS A 26 8.05 -11.37 4.42
C CYS A 26 9.14 -12.42 4.59
N LYS A 27 9.61 -12.67 5.81
CA LYS A 27 10.67 -13.64 6.07
C LYS A 27 10.23 -15.07 5.80
N GLN A 28 9.01 -15.43 6.20
CA GLN A 28 8.50 -16.80 6.08
C GLN A 28 8.04 -17.13 4.67
N GLU A 29 7.27 -16.23 4.03
CA GLU A 29 6.57 -16.55 2.81
C GLU A 29 7.24 -15.96 1.55
N PHE A 30 7.83 -14.76 1.65
CA PHE A 30 8.59 -14.18 0.54
C PHE A 30 10.01 -14.73 0.48
N ASN A 31 10.66 -14.90 1.62
CA ASN A 31 11.97 -15.52 1.79
C ASN A 31 13.08 -14.91 0.90
N ARG A 32 13.17 -13.59 0.89
CA ARG A 32 14.20 -12.76 0.25
C ARG A 32 14.61 -11.66 1.22
N GLU A 33 15.25 -10.59 0.75
CA GLU A 33 15.59 -9.43 1.57
C GLU A 33 14.35 -8.81 2.20
N VAL A 34 14.45 -8.42 3.48
CA VAL A 34 13.40 -7.77 4.24
C VAL A 34 13.83 -6.35 4.60
N HIS A 35 13.14 -5.37 4.06
CA HIS A 35 13.32 -3.96 4.35
C HIS A 35 12.26 -3.51 5.33
N VAL A 36 12.63 -2.99 6.49
CA VAL A 36 11.66 -2.61 7.51
C VAL A 36 11.73 -1.11 7.78
N TYR A 37 10.56 -0.48 7.71
CA TYR A 37 10.32 0.86 8.20
C TYR A 37 9.08 0.89 9.07
N CYS A 38 9.23 1.19 10.34
CA CYS A 38 8.11 1.53 11.23
C CYS A 38 8.19 3.01 11.63
N VAL A 39 7.04 3.67 11.76
CA VAL A 39 7.00 5.06 12.25
C VAL A 39 7.60 5.17 13.64
N ALA A 40 7.38 4.14 14.47
CA ALA A 40 8.03 3.98 15.76
C ALA A 40 8.23 2.49 16.07
N TYR A 41 9.39 2.16 16.63
CA TYR A 41 9.70 0.82 17.11
C TYR A 41 9.43 0.73 18.61
N SER A 42 8.80 -0.37 19.04
CA SER A 42 8.67 -0.71 20.46
C SER A 42 9.87 -1.53 20.95
N ASP A 43 10.22 -1.40 22.25
CA ASP A 43 11.32 -2.18 22.82
C ASP A 43 11.04 -3.69 22.81
N THR A 44 9.77 -4.08 22.83
CA THR A 44 9.35 -5.49 22.85
C THR A 44 9.43 -6.15 21.49
N GLU A 45 9.19 -5.41 20.41
CA GLU A 45 9.17 -5.96 19.04
C GLU A 45 10.50 -5.77 18.30
N PHE A 46 11.25 -4.71 18.65
CA PHE A 46 12.46 -4.36 17.93
C PHE A 46 13.50 -5.49 17.85
N PRO A 47 13.78 -6.26 18.92
CA PRO A 47 14.71 -7.39 18.82
C PRO A 47 14.31 -8.43 17.77
N GLN A 48 13.01 -8.73 17.66
CA GLN A 48 12.50 -9.69 16.68
C GLN A 48 12.58 -9.11 15.25
N ILE A 49 12.27 -7.82 15.08
CA ILE A 49 12.42 -7.12 13.79
C ILE A 49 13.89 -7.15 13.36
N LEU A 50 14.82 -6.87 14.27
CA LEU A 50 16.25 -6.84 14.00
C LEU A 50 16.79 -8.21 13.54
N GLU A 51 16.25 -9.31 14.04
CA GLU A 51 16.62 -10.66 13.60
C GLU A 51 16.22 -10.94 12.13
N MET A 52 15.23 -10.25 11.61
CA MET A 52 14.68 -10.50 10.26
C MET A 52 15.11 -9.47 9.22
N ALA A 53 15.33 -8.22 9.64
CA ALA A 53 15.61 -7.11 8.74
C ALA A 53 17.00 -7.22 8.11
N ASP A 54 17.10 -7.02 6.81
CA ASP A 54 18.33 -6.79 6.08
C ASP A 54 18.59 -5.28 5.91
N HIS A 55 17.51 -4.49 5.74
CA HIS A 55 17.54 -3.03 5.78
C HIS A 55 16.55 -2.51 6.83
N LEU A 56 16.95 -1.48 7.56
CA LEU A 56 16.17 -0.89 8.64
C LEU A 56 16.19 0.64 8.55
N SER A 57 15.01 1.26 8.36
CA SER A 57 14.89 2.72 8.34
C SER A 57 14.26 3.23 9.63
N PHE A 58 14.95 4.16 10.31
CA PHE A 58 14.41 4.87 11.48
C PHE A 58 13.70 6.15 11.07
N ASN A 59 12.61 6.46 11.75
CA ASN A 59 11.82 7.66 11.48
C ASN A 59 12.38 8.94 12.14
N SER A 60 13.31 8.79 13.09
CA SER A 60 13.96 9.90 13.80
C SER A 60 15.32 9.53 14.33
N PHE A 61 16.17 10.54 14.56
CA PHE A 61 17.45 10.34 15.20
C PHE A 61 17.36 9.89 16.66
N SER A 62 16.28 10.25 17.36
CA SER A 62 16.05 9.75 18.73
C SER A 62 15.80 8.24 18.75
N GLN A 63 15.06 7.70 17.77
CA GLN A 63 14.92 6.25 17.62
C GLN A 63 16.28 5.60 17.27
N TRP A 64 17.02 6.18 16.33
CA TRP A 64 18.37 5.68 15.99
C TRP A 64 19.26 5.61 17.23
N GLN A 65 19.36 6.68 18.01
CA GLN A 65 20.18 6.70 19.22
C GLN A 65 19.73 5.64 20.24
N ARG A 66 18.42 5.45 20.41
CA ARG A 66 17.84 4.46 21.33
C ARG A 66 18.20 3.04 20.95
N PHE A 67 18.10 2.70 19.67
CA PHE A 67 18.27 1.33 19.18
C PHE A 67 19.66 1.02 18.62
N LYS A 68 20.51 2.02 18.39
CA LYS A 68 21.88 1.86 17.90
C LYS A 68 22.70 0.79 18.65
N PRO A 69 22.67 0.73 20.01
CA PRO A 69 23.40 -0.31 20.73
C PRO A 69 22.94 -1.73 20.39
N GLN A 70 21.65 -1.95 20.19
CA GLN A 70 21.10 -3.26 19.80
C GLN A 70 21.49 -3.62 18.37
N VAL A 71 21.43 -2.67 17.44
CA VAL A 71 21.85 -2.88 16.04
C VAL A 71 23.34 -3.23 15.99
N GLN A 72 24.19 -2.52 16.73
CA GLN A 72 25.64 -2.77 16.78
C GLN A 72 25.98 -4.12 17.42
N ALA A 73 25.16 -4.60 18.35
CA ALA A 73 25.32 -5.90 18.99
C ALA A 73 24.73 -7.07 18.18
N SER A 74 24.02 -6.78 17.09
CA SER A 74 23.41 -7.81 16.25
C SER A 74 24.49 -8.73 15.64
N PRO A 75 24.29 -10.06 15.69
CA PRO A 75 25.22 -11.00 15.05
C PRO A 75 25.11 -10.99 13.53
N ARG A 76 24.04 -10.39 12.99
CA ARG A 76 23.83 -10.21 11.56
C ARG A 76 24.06 -8.75 11.17
N PRO A 77 24.72 -8.50 10.03
CA PRO A 77 24.81 -7.15 9.49
C PRO A 77 23.40 -6.68 9.08
N VAL A 78 23.02 -5.48 9.49
CA VAL A 78 21.80 -4.81 9.09
C VAL A 78 22.16 -3.44 8.57
N SER A 79 21.74 -3.12 7.34
CA SER A 79 21.98 -1.81 6.75
C SER A 79 20.94 -0.80 7.27
N VAL A 80 21.42 0.29 7.85
CA VAL A 80 20.56 1.25 8.55
C VAL A 80 20.41 2.53 7.75
N GLY A 81 19.17 3.03 7.69
CA GLY A 81 18.84 4.32 7.12
C GLY A 81 18.03 5.21 8.05
N ILE A 82 17.93 6.46 7.67
CA ILE A 82 17.03 7.44 8.29
C ILE A 82 16.01 7.91 7.28
N ARG A 83 14.71 7.87 7.65
CA ARG A 83 13.67 8.47 6.82
C ARG A 83 13.73 9.97 6.96
N ILE A 84 13.79 10.65 5.85
CA ILE A 84 13.74 12.11 5.77
C ILE A 84 12.41 12.58 5.18
N ASN A 85 11.96 13.74 5.61
CA ASN A 85 10.86 14.45 5.00
C ASN A 85 11.43 15.49 4.03
N PRO A 86 11.19 15.36 2.72
CA PRO A 86 11.71 16.30 1.73
C PRO A 86 11.02 17.66 1.78
N GLU A 87 9.97 17.81 2.59
CA GLU A 87 9.11 18.99 2.71
C GLU A 87 8.50 19.38 1.34
N TYR A 88 8.28 18.34 0.51
CA TYR A 88 7.71 18.43 -0.82
C TYR A 88 6.93 17.16 -1.16
N SER A 89 5.71 17.33 -1.68
CA SER A 89 4.89 16.27 -2.25
C SER A 89 3.83 16.89 -3.17
N GLU A 90 3.52 16.21 -4.28
CA GLU A 90 2.44 16.58 -5.20
C GLU A 90 1.18 15.72 -5.00
N VAL A 91 1.09 15.01 -3.88
CA VAL A 91 -0.09 14.23 -3.53
C VAL A 91 -1.24 15.18 -3.19
N GLY A 92 -2.32 15.10 -3.97
CA GLY A 92 -3.45 16.03 -3.86
C GLY A 92 -4.38 15.78 -2.67
N THR A 93 -4.34 14.58 -2.08
CA THR A 93 -5.18 14.23 -0.92
C THR A 93 -4.37 14.29 0.35
N ASP A 94 -4.75 15.18 1.27
CA ASP A 94 -4.04 15.44 2.52
C ASP A 94 -3.76 14.18 3.34
N LEU A 95 -4.71 13.24 3.39
CA LEU A 95 -4.57 11.96 4.10
C LEU A 95 -3.36 11.14 3.62
N TYR A 96 -2.99 11.27 2.37
CA TYR A 96 -1.90 10.53 1.73
C TYR A 96 -0.65 11.37 1.47
N ASN A 97 -0.65 12.65 1.86
CA ASN A 97 0.50 13.53 1.69
C ASN A 97 1.44 13.45 2.90
N PRO A 98 2.60 12.76 2.80
CA PRO A 98 3.51 12.56 3.92
C PRO A 98 4.35 13.80 4.25
N SER A 99 4.30 14.85 3.42
CA SER A 99 5.08 16.09 3.60
C SER A 99 4.23 17.27 4.06
N MET A 100 3.00 17.01 4.52
CA MET A 100 2.15 18.06 5.11
C MET A 100 2.75 18.67 6.38
N PRO A 101 2.40 19.91 6.73
CA PRO A 101 2.70 20.47 8.05
C PRO A 101 2.26 19.50 9.16
N PHE A 102 3.10 19.35 10.19
CA PHE A 102 2.88 18.43 11.32
C PHE A 102 2.90 16.94 10.96
N SER A 103 3.38 16.57 9.76
CA SER A 103 3.56 15.16 9.43
C SER A 103 4.49 14.48 10.42
N ARG A 104 4.09 13.29 10.89
CA ARG A 104 4.89 12.44 11.78
C ARG A 104 5.93 11.60 11.01
N LEU A 105 6.06 11.77 9.70
CA LEU A 105 6.81 10.88 8.81
C LEU A 105 8.12 11.53 8.37
N GLY A 106 9.22 11.00 8.90
CA GLY A 106 10.58 11.39 8.52
C GLY A 106 11.08 12.69 9.17
N VAL A 107 12.37 12.90 9.08
CA VAL A 107 13.09 14.04 9.65
C VAL A 107 13.12 15.17 8.63
N THR A 108 12.65 16.37 8.99
CA THR A 108 12.75 17.57 8.16
C THR A 108 14.20 18.07 8.09
N ARG A 109 14.50 18.98 7.14
CA ARG A 109 15.86 19.53 7.02
C ARG A 109 16.30 20.28 8.28
N ALA A 110 15.37 20.98 8.92
CA ALA A 110 15.66 21.74 10.15
C ALA A 110 16.02 20.84 11.36
N GLU A 111 15.43 19.64 11.41
CA GLU A 111 15.64 18.68 12.50
C GLU A 111 16.70 17.61 12.14
N PHE A 112 17.31 17.71 10.96
CA PHE A 112 18.34 16.76 10.54
C PHE A 112 19.64 16.93 11.34
N ARG A 113 20.20 15.82 11.81
CA ARG A 113 21.36 15.78 12.72
C ARG A 113 22.55 15.11 12.04
N PRO A 114 23.39 15.89 11.31
CA PRO A 114 24.59 15.36 10.66
C PRO A 114 25.60 14.72 11.64
N ASP A 115 25.62 15.22 12.87
CA ASP A 115 26.47 14.71 13.95
C ASP A 115 26.07 13.30 14.44
N LEU A 116 24.88 12.80 14.05
CA LEU A 116 24.37 11.49 14.43
C LEU A 116 24.36 10.47 13.27
N LEU A 117 25.02 10.78 12.15
CA LEU A 117 25.03 9.90 10.96
C LEU A 117 25.96 8.68 11.10
N GLU A 118 26.77 8.60 12.13
CA GLU A 118 27.61 7.42 12.35
C GLU A 118 26.78 6.14 12.43
N GLY A 119 27.01 5.19 11.49
CA GLY A 119 26.27 3.94 11.35
C GLY A 119 25.02 4.03 10.48
N ILE A 120 24.65 5.22 9.97
CA ILE A 120 23.60 5.39 8.95
C ILE A 120 24.25 5.21 7.57
N GLU A 121 23.70 4.31 6.79
CA GLU A 121 24.18 3.93 5.46
C GLU A 121 23.25 4.41 4.33
N GLY A 122 22.03 4.83 4.65
CA GLY A 122 21.06 5.24 3.64
C GLY A 122 20.09 6.32 4.08
N LEU A 123 19.48 6.97 3.08
CA LEU A 123 18.38 7.90 3.27
C LEU A 123 17.11 7.32 2.63
N HIS A 124 15.99 7.40 3.34
CA HIS A 124 14.70 6.93 2.88
C HIS A 124 13.74 8.12 2.70
N VAL A 125 13.19 8.26 1.50
CA VAL A 125 12.19 9.26 1.13
C VAL A 125 10.95 8.54 0.63
N HIS A 126 9.78 8.86 1.17
CA HIS A 126 8.53 8.32 0.65
C HIS A 126 7.51 9.46 0.62
N ALA A 127 7.33 10.06 -0.55
CA ALA A 127 6.53 11.27 -0.75
C ALA A 127 5.66 11.26 -2.02
N LEU A 128 5.49 10.08 -2.63
CA LEU A 128 4.65 9.86 -3.81
C LEU A 128 3.43 8.99 -3.46
N CYS A 129 2.34 9.18 -4.19
CA CYS A 129 1.17 8.32 -4.17
C CYS A 129 0.55 8.34 -5.58
N GLU A 130 0.66 7.22 -6.32
CA GLU A 130 0.14 7.01 -7.67
C GLU A 130 0.62 8.06 -8.71
N ASN A 131 1.78 8.64 -8.47
CA ASN A 131 2.38 9.63 -9.35
C ASN A 131 3.15 9.01 -10.52
N ASN A 132 3.31 9.77 -11.60
CA ASN A 132 4.14 9.42 -12.74
C ASN A 132 5.61 9.83 -12.50
N SER A 133 6.52 9.42 -13.39
CA SER A 133 7.97 9.58 -13.23
C SER A 133 8.45 11.03 -13.15
N ASP A 134 7.75 11.96 -13.80
CA ASP A 134 8.05 13.40 -13.76
C ASP A 134 7.95 13.99 -12.33
N VAL A 135 7.02 13.48 -11.52
CA VAL A 135 6.91 13.89 -10.11
C VAL A 135 8.10 13.40 -9.30
N LEU A 136 8.61 12.18 -9.58
CA LEU A 136 9.85 11.70 -8.96
C LEU A 136 11.04 12.59 -9.34
N GLU A 137 11.15 13.05 -10.58
CA GLU A 137 12.24 13.93 -11.01
C GLU A 137 12.24 15.23 -10.18
N ARG A 138 11.09 15.87 -10.02
CA ARG A 138 10.94 17.07 -9.18
C ARG A 138 11.17 16.80 -7.69
N LEU A 139 10.74 15.64 -7.20
CA LEU A 139 11.03 15.21 -5.82
C LEU A 139 12.54 15.06 -5.59
N ILE A 140 13.26 14.44 -6.53
CA ILE A 140 14.72 14.29 -6.48
C ILE A 140 15.41 15.65 -6.44
N GLU A 141 14.98 16.63 -7.24
CA GLU A 141 15.54 18.00 -7.20
C GLU A 141 15.41 18.62 -5.80
N LYS A 142 14.25 18.47 -5.16
CA LYS A 142 14.02 18.98 -3.80
C LYS A 142 14.82 18.19 -2.75
N PHE A 143 14.87 16.87 -2.90
CA PHE A 143 15.67 16.01 -2.04
C PHE A 143 17.17 16.38 -2.12
N GLU A 144 17.72 16.53 -3.32
CA GLU A 144 19.10 16.91 -3.51
C GLU A 144 19.39 18.33 -2.97
N ALA A 145 18.48 19.27 -3.15
CA ALA A 145 18.65 20.62 -2.62
C ALA A 145 18.75 20.65 -1.08
N ASN A 146 17.99 19.78 -0.40
CA ASN A 146 17.92 19.76 1.04
C ASN A 146 18.92 18.78 1.71
N PHE A 147 19.22 17.66 1.05
CA PHE A 147 19.98 16.57 1.64
C PHE A 147 21.18 16.09 0.78
N GLY A 148 21.41 16.69 -0.38
CA GLY A 148 22.44 16.27 -1.33
C GLY A 148 23.85 16.27 -0.76
N GLU A 149 24.16 17.18 0.18
CA GLU A 149 25.46 17.24 0.86
C GLU A 149 25.82 15.96 1.65
N PHE A 150 24.80 15.16 2.03
CA PHE A 150 24.98 13.93 2.80
C PHE A 150 25.11 12.68 1.92
N LEU A 151 24.74 12.76 0.64
CA LEU A 151 24.73 11.61 -0.27
C LEU A 151 26.13 10.98 -0.52
N PRO A 152 27.23 11.73 -0.54
CA PRO A 152 28.54 11.13 -0.74
C PRO A 152 28.97 10.10 0.32
N GLN A 153 28.34 10.10 1.49
CA GLN A 153 28.60 9.14 2.56
C GLN A 153 27.56 8.01 2.65
N MET A 154 26.51 8.05 1.81
CA MET A 154 25.45 7.04 1.77
C MET A 154 25.81 5.91 0.81
N LYS A 155 25.38 4.70 1.14
CA LYS A 155 25.47 3.52 0.27
C LYS A 155 24.22 3.36 -0.60
N TRP A 156 23.08 3.78 -0.08
CA TRP A 156 21.79 3.65 -0.77
C TRP A 156 20.84 4.82 -0.49
N VAL A 157 19.90 5.00 -1.43
CA VAL A 157 18.74 5.87 -1.27
C VAL A 157 17.48 5.08 -1.62
N ASN A 158 16.52 5.06 -0.73
CA ASN A 158 15.22 4.47 -0.93
C ASN A 158 14.19 5.59 -1.24
N PHE A 159 13.61 5.58 -2.44
CA PHE A 159 12.58 6.54 -2.84
C PHE A 159 11.15 6.06 -2.53
N GLY A 160 11.00 4.99 -1.74
CA GLY A 160 9.72 4.51 -1.26
C GLY A 160 8.79 3.99 -2.35
N GLY A 161 7.51 4.02 -2.05
CA GLY A 161 6.44 3.62 -2.95
C GLY A 161 5.76 4.79 -3.66
N GLY A 162 4.56 4.53 -4.19
CA GLY A 162 3.77 5.50 -4.93
C GLY A 162 4.11 5.63 -6.41
N HIS A 163 5.04 4.80 -6.90
CA HIS A 163 5.39 4.67 -8.31
C HIS A 163 4.43 3.68 -8.98
N LEU A 164 3.44 4.17 -9.70
CA LEU A 164 2.45 3.30 -10.36
C LEU A 164 2.93 2.84 -11.75
N MET A 165 4.11 2.23 -11.77
CA MET A 165 4.88 1.91 -12.97
C MET A 165 4.26 0.85 -13.88
N THR A 166 3.24 0.15 -13.44
CA THR A 166 2.48 -0.84 -14.22
C THR A 166 1.22 -0.25 -14.87
N ARG A 167 0.90 1.01 -14.57
CA ARG A 167 -0.21 1.73 -15.21
C ARG A 167 0.17 2.04 -16.67
N SER A 168 -0.78 1.89 -17.60
CA SER A 168 -0.54 1.99 -19.04
C SER A 168 -0.04 3.35 -19.51
N ASP A 169 -0.35 4.44 -18.81
CA ASP A 169 0.07 5.81 -19.10
C ASP A 169 1.32 6.27 -18.34
N TYR A 170 1.98 5.33 -17.62
CA TYR A 170 3.18 5.66 -16.86
C TYR A 170 4.41 5.75 -17.76
N ASP A 171 5.20 6.81 -17.61
CA ASP A 171 6.46 6.99 -18.34
C ASP A 171 7.59 6.14 -17.69
N LEU A 172 7.63 4.86 -18.07
CA LEU A 172 8.63 3.92 -17.57
C LEU A 172 10.04 4.25 -18.04
N GLU A 173 10.21 4.74 -19.28
CA GLU A 173 11.52 5.13 -19.81
C GLU A 173 12.08 6.35 -19.06
N GLY A 174 11.20 7.30 -18.73
CA GLY A 174 11.54 8.42 -17.86
C GLY A 174 12.02 7.97 -16.49
N LEU A 175 11.29 7.07 -15.85
CA LEU A 175 11.70 6.47 -14.56
C LEU A 175 13.10 5.86 -14.64
N ILE A 176 13.33 5.00 -15.63
CA ILE A 176 14.62 4.32 -15.82
C ILE A 176 15.76 5.34 -16.02
N ARG A 177 15.53 6.37 -16.84
CA ARG A 177 16.49 7.45 -17.08
C ARG A 177 16.82 8.21 -15.80
N ILE A 178 15.81 8.60 -15.03
CA ILE A 178 15.93 9.34 -13.76
C ILE A 178 16.77 8.54 -12.78
N LEU A 179 16.40 7.27 -12.53
CA LEU A 179 17.08 6.43 -11.56
C LEU A 179 18.54 6.12 -11.96
N LYS A 180 18.81 5.84 -13.24
CA LYS A 180 20.17 5.62 -13.74
C LYS A 180 21.03 6.88 -13.59
N THR A 181 20.46 8.05 -13.84
CA THR A 181 21.15 9.34 -13.70
C THR A 181 21.50 9.61 -12.25
N PHE A 182 20.55 9.41 -11.33
CA PHE A 182 20.76 9.59 -9.91
C PHE A 182 21.84 8.62 -9.34
N ARG A 183 21.71 7.33 -9.67
CA ARG A 183 22.70 6.30 -9.27
C ARG A 183 24.11 6.67 -9.72
N LYS A 184 24.26 7.09 -10.99
CA LYS A 184 25.57 7.47 -11.55
C LYS A 184 26.12 8.74 -10.89
N LYS A 185 25.27 9.73 -10.63
CA LYS A 185 25.67 11.01 -10.04
C LYS A 185 26.24 10.83 -8.63
N TRP A 186 25.57 10.03 -7.81
CA TRP A 186 25.88 9.92 -6.38
C TRP A 186 26.64 8.62 -6.01
N ASN A 187 26.78 7.69 -6.94
CA ASN A 187 27.36 6.36 -6.70
C ASN A 187 26.69 5.61 -5.54
N VAL A 188 25.36 5.64 -5.49
CA VAL A 188 24.55 4.96 -4.48
C VAL A 188 23.67 3.90 -5.13
N GLU A 189 23.27 2.90 -4.35
CA GLU A 189 22.18 2.02 -4.73
C GLU A 189 20.83 2.77 -4.60
N VAL A 190 19.89 2.47 -5.50
CA VAL A 190 18.53 3.02 -5.44
C VAL A 190 17.54 1.91 -5.21
N ILE A 191 16.71 2.09 -4.18
CA ILE A 191 15.65 1.18 -3.78
C ILE A 191 14.29 1.86 -4.05
N LEU A 192 13.33 1.09 -4.55
CA LEU A 192 11.93 1.48 -4.67
C LEU A 192 11.07 0.47 -3.91
N GLU A 193 9.93 0.92 -3.40
CA GLU A 193 8.97 0.11 -2.63
C GLU A 193 7.56 0.16 -3.27
N PRO A 194 7.39 -0.18 -4.56
CA PRO A 194 6.08 -0.12 -5.20
C PRO A 194 5.14 -1.15 -4.58
N GLY A 195 4.03 -0.70 -4.02
CA GLY A 195 2.97 -1.55 -3.47
C GLY A 195 1.86 -1.79 -4.49
N SER A 196 0.99 -0.81 -4.69
CA SER A 196 -0.16 -0.89 -5.62
C SER A 196 0.25 -1.32 -7.02
N ALA A 197 1.39 -0.84 -7.53
CA ALA A 197 1.87 -1.20 -8.86
C ALA A 197 2.06 -2.71 -9.08
N ILE A 198 2.43 -3.47 -8.04
CA ILE A 198 2.62 -4.92 -8.15
C ILE A 198 1.30 -5.66 -8.33
N ALA A 199 0.21 -5.11 -7.78
CA ALA A 199 -1.11 -5.73 -7.81
C ALA A 199 -2.12 -4.94 -8.68
N TRP A 200 -1.66 -3.94 -9.45
CA TRP A 200 -2.50 -3.08 -10.27
C TRP A 200 -3.29 -3.89 -11.29
N GLN A 201 -4.62 -3.78 -11.23
CA GLN A 201 -5.58 -4.45 -12.12
C GLN A 201 -5.43 -5.99 -12.17
N THR A 202 -5.01 -6.63 -11.07
CA THR A 202 -4.82 -8.09 -10.99
C THR A 202 -5.87 -8.80 -10.15
N GLY A 203 -6.85 -8.10 -9.58
CA GLY A 203 -7.86 -8.76 -8.74
C GLY A 203 -9.20 -8.07 -8.71
N TRP A 204 -10.22 -8.84 -8.43
CA TRP A 204 -11.61 -8.44 -8.40
C TRP A 204 -12.26 -8.77 -7.06
N LEU A 205 -13.25 -7.96 -6.66
CA LEU A 205 -14.21 -8.31 -5.62
C LEU A 205 -15.52 -8.68 -6.29
N VAL A 206 -15.95 -9.93 -6.15
CA VAL A 206 -17.21 -10.42 -6.70
C VAL A 206 -18.28 -10.40 -5.64
N SER A 207 -19.38 -9.76 -5.93
CA SER A 207 -20.55 -9.63 -5.06
C SER A 207 -21.82 -10.13 -5.75
N SER A 208 -22.82 -10.47 -4.96
CA SER A 208 -24.17 -10.82 -5.44
C SER A 208 -25.19 -9.80 -4.95
N VAL A 209 -26.18 -9.51 -5.76
CA VAL A 209 -27.35 -8.74 -5.36
C VAL A 209 -28.22 -9.62 -4.45
N LEU A 210 -28.49 -9.16 -3.24
CA LEU A 210 -29.35 -9.82 -2.25
C LEU A 210 -30.81 -9.36 -2.36
N ASP A 211 -31.01 -8.09 -2.72
CA ASP A 211 -32.34 -7.50 -2.85
C ASP A 211 -32.27 -6.26 -3.75
N VAL A 212 -33.38 -5.90 -4.34
CA VAL A 212 -33.60 -4.65 -5.09
C VAL A 212 -34.77 -3.91 -4.49
N THR A 213 -34.52 -2.75 -3.95
CA THR A 213 -35.54 -1.89 -3.32
C THR A 213 -35.64 -0.55 -4.04
N ARG A 214 -36.64 0.25 -3.68
CA ARG A 214 -36.83 1.57 -4.27
C ARG A 214 -37.12 2.62 -3.22
N ASN A 215 -36.29 3.68 -3.25
CA ASN A 215 -36.57 4.92 -2.54
C ASN A 215 -36.11 6.09 -3.41
N GLN A 216 -37.04 6.66 -4.20
CA GLN A 216 -36.82 7.63 -5.28
C GLN A 216 -35.93 7.10 -6.43
N LYS A 217 -34.92 6.30 -6.12
CA LYS A 217 -34.06 5.55 -7.05
C LYS A 217 -34.17 4.06 -6.79
N ASP A 218 -33.82 3.25 -7.76
CA ASP A 218 -33.66 1.82 -7.57
C ASP A 218 -32.32 1.56 -6.81
N ILE A 219 -32.38 0.68 -5.82
CA ILE A 219 -31.27 0.40 -4.92
C ILE A 219 -30.96 -1.09 -4.95
N GLY A 220 -29.76 -1.45 -5.39
CA GLY A 220 -29.26 -2.82 -5.31
C GLY A 220 -28.52 -3.05 -3.98
N LEU A 221 -29.00 -3.95 -3.15
CA LEU A 221 -28.35 -4.35 -1.90
C LEU A 221 -27.44 -5.56 -2.18
N LEU A 222 -26.16 -5.41 -1.85
CA LEU A 222 -25.11 -6.37 -2.17
C LEU A 222 -24.71 -7.18 -0.93
N ASP A 223 -24.20 -8.40 -1.12
CA ASP A 223 -23.67 -9.26 -0.05
C ASP A 223 -22.28 -8.81 0.46
N ILE A 224 -21.83 -7.64 0.09
CA ILE A 224 -20.64 -6.97 0.60
C ILE A 224 -20.99 -5.74 1.43
N SER A 225 -19.98 -5.11 2.00
CA SER A 225 -20.07 -3.83 2.68
C SER A 225 -18.91 -2.93 2.24
N VAL A 226 -19.19 -1.69 1.91
CA VAL A 226 -18.15 -0.70 1.57
C VAL A 226 -17.30 -0.43 2.81
N SER A 227 -17.95 -0.20 3.95
CA SER A 227 -17.26 0.13 5.21
C SER A 227 -16.42 -1.02 5.76
N ALA A 228 -16.76 -2.28 5.45
CA ALA A 228 -16.04 -3.43 5.94
C ALA A 228 -15.09 -4.05 4.92
N HIS A 229 -15.44 -4.05 3.63
CA HIS A 229 -14.70 -4.74 2.60
C HIS A 229 -13.93 -3.82 1.64
N MET A 230 -14.35 -2.55 1.53
CA MET A 230 -13.74 -1.52 0.67
C MET A 230 -13.60 -0.19 1.44
N PRO A 231 -13.02 -0.16 2.66
CA PRO A 231 -12.99 1.07 3.46
C PRO A 231 -12.15 2.17 2.81
N ASP A 232 -11.19 1.84 1.97
CA ASP A 232 -10.42 2.78 1.17
C ASP A 232 -11.30 3.63 0.24
N CYS A 233 -12.40 3.08 -0.28
CA CYS A 233 -13.39 3.85 -1.06
C CYS A 233 -14.07 4.97 -0.25
N LEU A 234 -14.10 4.85 1.08
CA LEU A 234 -14.64 5.89 1.99
C LEU A 234 -13.55 6.83 2.49
N GLU A 235 -12.36 6.30 2.76
CA GLU A 235 -11.20 7.09 3.26
C GLU A 235 -10.66 8.05 2.20
N MET A 236 -10.60 7.61 0.96
CA MET A 236 -10.24 8.42 -0.20
C MET A 236 -11.40 8.30 -1.20
N PRO A 237 -12.46 9.11 -1.07
CA PRO A 237 -13.70 8.90 -1.80
C PRO A 237 -13.46 8.75 -3.30
N TYR A 238 -13.60 7.53 -3.80
CA TYR A 238 -13.59 7.22 -5.21
C TYR A 238 -14.69 6.19 -5.52
N ARG A 239 -15.12 6.20 -6.76
CA ARG A 239 -16.09 5.25 -7.27
C ARG A 239 -15.35 4.10 -7.94
N PRO A 240 -15.33 2.88 -7.36
CA PRO A 240 -14.66 1.75 -7.99
C PRO A 240 -15.33 1.38 -9.32
N ASN A 241 -14.56 0.91 -10.27
CA ASN A 241 -15.09 0.41 -11.52
C ASN A 241 -15.81 -0.92 -11.30
N ILE A 242 -16.87 -1.14 -12.06
CA ILE A 242 -17.61 -2.40 -12.11
C ILE A 242 -17.59 -2.90 -13.55
N LEU A 243 -17.20 -4.15 -13.72
CA LEU A 243 -17.14 -4.80 -15.03
C LEU A 243 -18.53 -4.75 -15.71
N GLY A 244 -18.58 -4.15 -16.88
CA GLY A 244 -19.82 -4.04 -17.66
C GLY A 244 -20.82 -2.98 -17.17
N ALA A 245 -20.50 -2.17 -16.15
CA ALA A 245 -21.32 -1.04 -15.73
C ALA A 245 -20.83 0.28 -16.34
N GLY A 246 -21.71 1.29 -16.31
CA GLY A 246 -21.44 2.64 -16.76
C GLY A 246 -21.70 3.69 -15.67
N LEU A 247 -21.50 4.96 -16.03
CA LEU A 247 -21.95 6.08 -15.22
C LEU A 247 -23.49 6.17 -15.23
N PRO A 248 -24.11 6.80 -14.23
CA PRO A 248 -25.56 7.01 -14.23
C PRO A 248 -26.05 7.63 -15.55
N GLY A 249 -27.09 7.02 -16.13
CA GLY A 249 -27.68 7.43 -17.39
C GLY A 249 -26.96 6.99 -18.67
N GLU A 250 -25.81 6.32 -18.58
CA GLU A 250 -25.11 5.79 -19.76
C GLU A 250 -25.76 4.50 -20.31
N ARG A 251 -26.46 3.76 -19.46
CA ARG A 251 -27.09 2.48 -19.79
C ARG A 251 -28.59 2.47 -19.38
N GLY A 252 -29.25 1.39 -19.69
CA GLY A 252 -30.72 1.33 -19.56
C GLY A 252 -31.28 1.35 -18.13
N HIS A 253 -30.50 0.95 -17.13
CA HIS A 253 -30.97 0.74 -15.76
C HIS A 253 -30.00 1.33 -14.73
N ASP A 254 -30.42 2.36 -14.00
CA ASP A 254 -29.63 3.03 -12.97
C ASP A 254 -29.92 2.48 -11.59
N TYR A 255 -28.88 2.25 -10.79
CA TYR A 255 -28.96 1.78 -9.40
C TYR A 255 -28.01 2.55 -8.50
N LEU A 256 -28.48 2.82 -7.29
CA LEU A 256 -27.60 3.07 -6.14
C LEU A 256 -27.21 1.72 -5.54
N LEU A 257 -25.92 1.41 -5.42
CA LEU A 257 -25.46 0.15 -4.82
C LEU A 257 -25.08 0.36 -3.36
N GLY A 258 -25.61 -0.47 -2.47
CA GLY A 258 -25.36 -0.42 -1.03
C GLY A 258 -24.99 -1.78 -0.44
N GLY A 259 -24.33 -1.74 0.71
CA GLY A 259 -23.92 -2.93 1.46
C GLY A 259 -24.92 -3.35 2.54
N THR A 260 -24.51 -4.33 3.35
CA THR A 260 -25.38 -5.01 4.34
C THR A 260 -25.22 -4.52 5.78
N THR A 261 -24.30 -3.57 6.06
CA THR A 261 -24.14 -3.09 7.44
C THR A 261 -25.20 -2.06 7.83
N CYS A 262 -25.35 -1.81 9.14
CA CYS A 262 -26.30 -0.82 9.65
C CYS A 262 -25.83 0.64 9.46
N LEU A 263 -24.64 0.86 8.91
CA LEU A 263 -24.13 2.19 8.62
C LEU A 263 -24.90 2.80 7.44
N SER A 264 -25.56 3.92 7.64
CA SER A 264 -26.32 4.59 6.57
C SER A 264 -25.44 5.00 5.36
N GLY A 265 -24.16 5.23 5.58
CA GLY A 265 -23.15 5.52 4.55
C GLY A 265 -22.50 4.27 3.93
N ASP A 266 -23.03 3.07 4.16
CA ASP A 266 -22.53 1.83 3.54
C ASP A 266 -23.02 1.73 2.08
N VAL A 267 -22.58 2.68 1.25
CA VAL A 267 -23.01 2.91 -0.12
C VAL A 267 -21.79 3.01 -1.02
N VAL A 268 -21.78 2.20 -2.08
CA VAL A 268 -20.68 2.20 -3.09
C VAL A 268 -20.77 3.42 -4.00
N GLY A 269 -21.98 3.69 -4.52
CA GLY A 269 -22.22 4.75 -5.49
C GLY A 269 -23.30 4.40 -6.51
N GLU A 270 -23.48 5.26 -7.50
CA GLU A 270 -24.46 5.09 -8.55
C GLU A 270 -23.81 4.50 -9.82
N TYR A 271 -24.52 3.53 -10.42
CA TYR A 271 -24.07 2.81 -11.62
C TYR A 271 -25.25 2.55 -12.56
N SER A 272 -24.95 2.43 -13.84
CA SER A 272 -25.93 1.97 -14.83
C SER A 272 -25.53 0.63 -15.46
N PHE A 273 -26.54 -0.18 -15.79
CA PHE A 273 -26.37 -1.52 -16.35
C PHE A 273 -27.23 -1.67 -17.62
N ASP A 274 -26.80 -2.53 -18.54
CA ASP A 274 -27.57 -2.82 -19.76
C ASP A 274 -28.82 -3.65 -19.48
N GLN A 275 -28.79 -4.48 -18.43
CA GLN A 275 -29.91 -5.31 -17.98
C GLN A 275 -30.30 -4.93 -16.55
N PRO A 276 -31.56 -5.09 -16.15
CA PRO A 276 -31.96 -4.88 -14.78
C PRO A 276 -31.26 -5.84 -13.84
N LEU A 277 -30.88 -5.32 -12.65
CA LEU A 277 -30.37 -6.17 -11.58
C LEU A 277 -31.51 -6.95 -10.92
N GLU A 278 -31.27 -8.23 -10.70
CA GLU A 278 -32.15 -9.14 -10.00
C GLU A 278 -31.44 -9.78 -8.82
N VAL A 279 -32.17 -10.34 -7.86
CA VAL A 279 -31.58 -11.14 -6.77
C VAL A 279 -30.73 -12.27 -7.37
N GLY A 280 -29.47 -12.35 -6.95
CA GLY A 280 -28.48 -13.28 -7.48
C GLY A 280 -27.65 -12.75 -8.66
N SER A 281 -27.96 -11.58 -9.22
CA SER A 281 -27.08 -10.92 -10.20
C SER A 281 -25.68 -10.72 -9.63
N ARG A 282 -24.64 -10.98 -10.43
CA ARG A 282 -23.26 -10.76 -10.03
C ARG A 282 -22.78 -9.36 -10.37
N VAL A 283 -22.14 -8.72 -9.41
CA VAL A 283 -21.47 -7.42 -9.55
C VAL A 283 -19.98 -7.64 -9.28
N VAL A 284 -19.14 -7.28 -10.26
CA VAL A 284 -17.71 -7.52 -10.22
C VAL A 284 -16.98 -6.20 -10.16
N PHE A 285 -16.45 -5.87 -9.00
CA PHE A 285 -15.64 -4.68 -8.78
C PHE A 285 -14.19 -4.93 -9.23
N GLU A 286 -13.64 -4.01 -10.01
CA GLU A 286 -12.30 -4.11 -10.54
C GLU A 286 -11.27 -3.54 -9.56
N ASP A 287 -10.05 -4.07 -9.62
CA ASP A 287 -8.88 -3.57 -8.91
C ASP A 287 -8.99 -3.56 -7.36
N MET A 288 -9.52 -4.65 -6.79
CA MET A 288 -9.86 -4.77 -5.37
C MET A 288 -8.87 -5.61 -4.55
N ILE A 289 -7.62 -5.82 -5.04
CA ILE A 289 -6.68 -6.75 -4.40
C ILE A 289 -5.59 -6.08 -3.55
N HIS A 290 -5.32 -4.79 -3.73
CA HIS A 290 -4.26 -4.10 -2.99
C HIS A 290 -4.78 -3.45 -1.68
N TYR A 291 -4.93 -2.12 -1.60
CA TYR A 291 -5.34 -1.45 -0.35
C TYR A 291 -6.74 -1.86 0.14
N THR A 292 -7.66 -2.14 -0.77
CA THR A 292 -9.01 -2.60 -0.43
C THR A 292 -8.96 -3.87 0.42
N MET A 293 -8.27 -4.91 -0.07
CA MET A 293 -8.22 -6.20 0.58
C MET A 293 -7.51 -6.15 1.94
N VAL A 294 -6.42 -5.38 2.08
CA VAL A 294 -5.62 -5.36 3.32
C VAL A 294 -6.21 -4.51 4.43
N LYS A 295 -7.20 -3.67 4.14
CA LYS A 295 -7.89 -2.81 5.11
C LYS A 295 -9.23 -3.38 5.60
N THR A 296 -9.66 -4.56 5.17
CA THR A 296 -10.95 -5.14 5.51
C THR A 296 -11.16 -5.29 7.02
N THR A 297 -12.40 -5.12 7.43
CA THR A 297 -12.86 -5.30 8.82
C THR A 297 -14.05 -6.26 8.87
N THR A 298 -14.50 -6.58 10.07
CA THR A 298 -15.71 -7.38 10.32
C THR A 298 -16.79 -6.56 11.04
N PHE A 299 -16.93 -5.30 10.68
CA PHE A 299 -17.96 -4.43 11.25
C PHE A 299 -19.35 -5.07 11.08
N ASN A 300 -20.21 -5.00 12.09
CA ASN A 300 -21.51 -5.69 12.18
C ASN A 300 -21.44 -7.23 12.04
N GLY A 301 -20.27 -7.84 12.13
CA GLY A 301 -20.11 -9.28 11.96
C GLY A 301 -20.20 -9.75 10.50
N VAL A 302 -20.08 -8.85 9.51
CA VAL A 302 -20.02 -9.29 8.12
C VAL A 302 -18.79 -10.14 7.89
N THR A 303 -18.97 -11.24 7.15
CA THR A 303 -17.89 -12.18 6.86
C THR A 303 -16.97 -11.60 5.80
N HIS A 304 -15.65 -11.74 6.00
CA HIS A 304 -14.69 -11.35 4.96
C HIS A 304 -14.96 -12.11 3.65
N PRO A 305 -14.76 -11.47 2.49
CA PRO A 305 -14.80 -12.14 1.21
C PRO A 305 -13.78 -13.29 1.17
N SER A 306 -14.17 -14.43 0.64
CA SER A 306 -13.25 -15.54 0.39
C SER A 306 -12.15 -15.13 -0.58
N ILE A 307 -10.96 -15.71 -0.44
CA ILE A 307 -9.81 -15.41 -1.28
C ILE A 307 -9.56 -16.59 -2.22
N GLY A 308 -9.46 -16.33 -3.50
CA GLY A 308 -9.15 -17.34 -4.50
C GLY A 308 -8.23 -16.81 -5.59
N ILE A 309 -7.70 -17.72 -6.39
CA ILE A 309 -6.87 -17.45 -7.56
C ILE A 309 -7.57 -18.01 -8.80
N LEU A 310 -7.83 -17.15 -9.76
CA LEU A 310 -8.25 -17.54 -11.10
C LEU A 310 -6.98 -17.79 -11.93
N ARG A 311 -6.83 -19.01 -12.43
CA ARG A 311 -5.70 -19.42 -13.26
C ARG A 311 -5.94 -19.09 -14.74
N ASP A 312 -4.87 -19.04 -15.52
CA ASP A 312 -4.92 -18.77 -16.97
C ASP A 312 -5.74 -19.82 -17.76
N ASP A 313 -5.80 -21.04 -17.24
CA ASP A 313 -6.62 -22.12 -17.82
C ASP A 313 -8.11 -22.05 -17.44
N GLY A 314 -8.51 -21.02 -16.68
CA GLY A 314 -9.87 -20.80 -16.20
C GLY A 314 -10.23 -21.57 -14.93
N THR A 315 -9.31 -22.34 -14.33
CA THR A 315 -9.55 -22.99 -13.05
C THR A 315 -9.53 -21.96 -11.92
N PHE A 316 -10.34 -22.19 -10.87
CA PHE A 316 -10.41 -21.33 -9.68
C PHE A 316 -9.99 -22.10 -8.45
N ASP A 317 -8.93 -21.64 -7.81
CA ASP A 317 -8.43 -22.19 -6.56
C ASP A 317 -8.94 -21.35 -5.37
N LEU A 318 -9.80 -21.93 -4.54
CA LEU A 318 -10.20 -21.34 -3.28
C LEU A 318 -9.04 -21.45 -2.27
N ILE A 319 -8.43 -20.32 -1.93
CA ILE A 319 -7.26 -20.26 -1.04
C ILE A 319 -7.68 -20.14 0.42
N ARG A 320 -8.64 -19.28 0.70
CA ARG A 320 -9.12 -19.02 2.06
C ARG A 320 -10.62 -18.75 2.06
N GLU A 321 -11.30 -19.40 2.97
CA GLU A 321 -12.68 -19.13 3.33
C GLU A 321 -12.72 -18.63 4.77
N PHE A 322 -13.57 -17.63 5.04
CA PHE A 322 -13.72 -17.05 6.37
C PHE A 322 -15.08 -17.41 6.95
N GLY A 323 -15.15 -17.56 8.26
CA GLY A 323 -16.35 -17.95 8.95
C GLY A 323 -16.53 -17.28 10.31
N TYR A 324 -17.48 -17.79 11.09
CA TYR A 324 -17.82 -17.26 12.41
C TYR A 324 -16.63 -17.20 13.37
N GLU A 325 -15.72 -18.18 13.34
CA GLU A 325 -14.56 -18.22 14.23
C GLU A 325 -13.57 -17.09 13.95
N ASP A 326 -13.42 -16.66 12.67
CA ASP A 326 -12.59 -15.51 12.30
C ASP A 326 -13.14 -14.21 12.93
N PHE A 327 -14.45 -14.05 12.96
CA PHE A 327 -15.11 -12.92 13.62
C PHE A 327 -14.99 -13.00 15.14
N LYS A 328 -15.38 -14.14 15.74
CA LYS A 328 -15.44 -14.35 17.19
C LYS A 328 -14.05 -14.19 17.83
N ASN A 329 -13.03 -14.87 17.28
CA ASN A 329 -11.69 -14.89 17.86
C ASN A 329 -10.98 -13.53 17.82
N ARG A 330 -11.48 -12.57 17.02
CA ARG A 330 -10.99 -11.20 17.04
C ARG A 330 -11.56 -10.38 18.19
N LEU A 331 -12.67 -10.79 18.78
CA LEU A 331 -13.40 -9.99 19.76
C LEU A 331 -13.06 -10.37 21.23
N SER A 332 -12.47 -11.52 21.47
CA SER A 332 -12.11 -11.94 22.83
C SER A 332 -11.02 -13.02 22.84
#